data_7bced587d3eb5571705d00860e9ea0bf
#
_entry.id   7bced587d3eb5571705d00860e9ea0bf
#
_cell.length_a   1.000
_cell.length_b   1.000
_cell.length_c   1.000
_cell.angle_alpha   90.00
_cell.angle_beta   90.00
_cell.angle_gamma   90.00
#
_symmetry.space_group_name_H-M   'P 1'
#
loop_
_entity.id
_entity.type
_entity.pdbx_description
1 polymer ?
#
loop_
_entity_poly.entity_id
_entity_poly.type
_entity_poly.pdbx_seq_one_letter_code
_entity_poly.pdbx_strand_id
1 'polypeptide(L)'
;LSKTIKDGSRPENGQVLIGRKLAKKMVGKKNYQQALNKKLTVKLATVNRKNQSVTVSQTLTVSGITGSDDTSVVVLPQTVKKMLTAKNVAYRPNFAIVQIDKLANVKQVEHQIKAIKGTNKKQQYNYTGIGDLIDSLNTYIRLATNVLTGVAGIALLVSAIMIIVVLYVSVSERTREIGVLRALGARKRDISHLFFAEALTIGVLAAVMGLLFGEGWQFLGNMAIYSLIKYPIVRISGAAMLGGITVSVVISLLAALAPAHMAARLDPVESLSHE
;
A
#
# COMPACT_ATOMS: atom_id res chain seq x y z
N LEU A 1 -22.85 8.30 13.41
CA LEU A 1 -23.78 7.70 14.39
C LEU A 1 -25.04 7.10 13.73
N SER A 2 -25.59 7.66 12.63
CA SER A 2 -26.86 7.14 12.05
C SER A 2 -26.72 5.76 11.39
N LYS A 3 -25.59 5.43 10.78
CA LYS A 3 -25.32 4.11 10.16
C LYS A 3 -25.02 3.00 11.19
N THR A 4 -24.85 3.36 12.46
CA THR A 4 -24.45 2.42 13.52
C THR A 4 -25.62 1.96 14.37
N ILE A 5 -26.79 2.62 14.30
CA ILE A 5 -28.00 2.22 15.03
C ILE A 5 -28.71 1.14 14.24
N LYS A 6 -28.91 -0.02 14.87
CA LYS A 6 -29.61 -1.16 14.26
C LYS A 6 -31.10 -1.16 14.61
N ASP A 7 -31.40 -0.90 15.87
CA ASP A 7 -32.76 -0.90 16.41
C ASP A 7 -32.98 0.34 17.29
N GLY A 8 -34.14 1.01 17.19
CA GLY A 8 -34.48 2.20 17.97
C GLY A 8 -34.11 3.53 17.28
N SER A 9 -33.96 4.60 18.07
CA SER A 9 -33.73 5.97 17.64
C SER A 9 -32.45 6.55 18.22
N ARG A 10 -32.04 7.75 17.69
CA ARG A 10 -30.93 8.50 18.27
C ARG A 10 -31.26 8.94 19.70
N PRO A 11 -30.26 8.94 20.61
CA PRO A 11 -30.50 9.35 21.98
C PRO A 11 -30.78 10.84 22.05
N GLU A 12 -31.75 11.20 22.86
CA GLU A 12 -32.01 12.58 23.30
C GLU A 12 -31.51 12.80 24.74
N ASN A 13 -31.76 13.97 25.30
CA ASN A 13 -31.39 14.25 26.69
C ASN A 13 -32.07 13.25 27.67
N GLY A 14 -31.23 12.60 28.47
CA GLY A 14 -31.73 11.56 29.41
C GLY A 14 -31.84 10.16 28.78
N GLN A 15 -31.42 10.01 27.55
CA GLN A 15 -31.40 8.74 26.84
C GLN A 15 -29.99 8.22 26.54
N VAL A 16 -29.92 6.91 26.22
CA VAL A 16 -28.64 6.21 25.98
C VAL A 16 -28.77 5.21 24.85
N LEU A 17 -27.72 5.11 24.02
CA LEU A 17 -27.53 3.98 23.10
C LEU A 17 -26.66 2.93 23.77
N ILE A 18 -26.99 1.67 23.59
CA ILE A 18 -26.20 0.56 24.11
C ILE A 18 -25.75 -0.42 23.03
N GLY A 19 -24.61 -1.06 23.25
CA GLY A 19 -24.11 -2.13 22.39
C GLY A 19 -25.00 -3.39 22.49
N ARG A 20 -25.10 -4.14 21.39
CA ARG A 20 -25.95 -5.34 21.32
C ARG A 20 -25.61 -6.38 22.38
N LYS A 21 -24.32 -6.55 22.73
CA LYS A 21 -23.92 -7.49 23.79
C LYS A 21 -24.44 -7.07 25.17
N LEU A 22 -24.47 -5.73 25.44
CA LEU A 22 -25.07 -5.22 26.68
C LEU A 22 -26.58 -5.43 26.69
N ALA A 23 -27.28 -5.16 25.58
CA ALA A 23 -28.71 -5.41 25.45
C ALA A 23 -29.04 -6.88 25.69
N LYS A 24 -28.26 -7.83 25.14
CA LYS A 24 -28.42 -9.27 25.40
C LYS A 24 -28.19 -9.63 26.86
N LYS A 25 -27.30 -8.96 27.59
CA LYS A 25 -27.10 -9.16 29.04
C LYS A 25 -28.25 -8.63 29.87
N MET A 26 -28.93 -7.56 29.43
CA MET A 26 -30.04 -6.96 30.16
C MET A 26 -31.36 -7.78 30.07
N VAL A 27 -31.64 -8.39 28.91
CA VAL A 27 -32.93 -9.00 28.62
C VAL A 27 -32.87 -10.42 28.08
N GLY A 28 -31.66 -10.99 27.94
CA GLY A 28 -31.47 -12.34 27.40
C GLY A 28 -31.09 -12.35 25.91
N LYS A 29 -30.50 -13.50 25.47
CA LYS A 29 -29.92 -13.62 24.14
C LYS A 29 -30.89 -13.56 22.96
N LYS A 30 -32.14 -14.05 23.15
CA LYS A 30 -33.10 -14.19 22.04
C LYS A 30 -33.86 -12.91 21.68
N ASN A 31 -34.15 -12.02 22.64
CA ASN A 31 -35.00 -10.84 22.45
C ASN A 31 -34.34 -9.56 22.95
N TYR A 32 -33.10 -9.31 22.52
CA TYR A 32 -32.33 -8.14 22.94
C TYR A 32 -33.01 -6.78 22.61
N GLN A 33 -33.95 -6.76 21.66
CA GLN A 33 -34.76 -5.58 21.32
C GLN A 33 -35.66 -5.13 22.47
N GLN A 34 -36.05 -6.02 23.37
CA GLN A 34 -36.82 -5.68 24.58
C GLN A 34 -36.02 -4.83 25.57
N ALA A 35 -34.71 -4.57 25.31
CA ALA A 35 -33.94 -3.61 26.08
C ALA A 35 -34.32 -2.16 25.74
N LEU A 36 -34.99 -1.90 24.60
CA LEU A 36 -35.50 -0.57 24.25
C LEU A 36 -36.51 -0.11 25.33
N ASN A 37 -36.45 1.19 25.60
CA ASN A 37 -37.28 1.85 26.62
C ASN A 37 -37.06 1.38 28.07
N LYS A 38 -36.13 0.44 28.32
CA LYS A 38 -35.76 0.08 29.71
C LYS A 38 -34.80 1.12 30.30
N LYS A 39 -34.90 1.25 31.63
CA LYS A 39 -34.02 2.15 32.39
C LYS A 39 -32.69 1.48 32.68
N LEU A 40 -31.58 2.19 32.41
CA LEU A 40 -30.23 1.76 32.69
C LEU A 40 -29.55 2.80 33.61
N THR A 41 -29.06 2.36 34.75
CA THR A 41 -28.26 3.23 35.63
C THR A 41 -26.81 3.20 35.17
N VAL A 42 -26.34 4.34 34.65
CA VAL A 42 -24.95 4.54 34.27
C VAL A 42 -24.20 5.14 35.46
N LYS A 43 -23.11 4.49 35.87
CA LYS A 43 -22.19 4.95 36.92
C LYS A 43 -20.89 5.38 36.30
N LEU A 44 -20.47 6.61 36.56
CA LEU A 44 -19.22 7.17 36.11
C LEU A 44 -18.34 7.49 37.34
N ALA A 45 -17.25 6.76 37.48
CA ALA A 45 -16.23 7.07 38.48
C ALA A 45 -15.32 8.20 37.92
N THR A 46 -15.13 9.25 38.68
CA THR A 46 -14.36 10.44 38.31
C THR A 46 -13.73 11.07 39.55
N VAL A 47 -12.95 12.11 39.33
CA VAL A 47 -12.28 12.85 40.41
C VAL A 47 -12.80 14.29 40.44
N ASN A 48 -13.16 14.78 41.61
CA ASN A 48 -13.60 16.15 41.77
C ASN A 48 -12.42 17.15 41.76
N ARG A 49 -12.71 18.44 41.81
CA ARG A 49 -11.68 19.50 41.85
C ARG A 49 -10.73 19.42 43.07
N LYS A 50 -11.11 18.67 44.11
CA LYS A 50 -10.31 18.44 45.33
C LYS A 50 -9.54 17.11 45.28
N ASN A 51 -9.43 16.49 44.11
CA ASN A 51 -8.75 15.20 43.87
C ASN A 51 -9.35 14.00 44.61
N GLN A 52 -10.63 14.06 44.98
CA GLN A 52 -11.34 12.98 45.65
C GLN A 52 -12.13 12.16 44.61
N SER A 53 -12.10 10.85 44.76
CA SER A 53 -12.89 9.95 43.88
C SER A 53 -14.38 10.14 44.15
N VAL A 54 -15.14 10.46 43.10
CA VAL A 54 -16.59 10.66 43.15
C VAL A 54 -17.23 9.76 42.12
N THR A 55 -18.24 9.00 42.54
CA THR A 55 -19.10 8.25 41.63
C THR A 55 -20.35 9.03 41.32
N VAL A 56 -20.54 9.37 40.08
CA VAL A 56 -21.77 10.00 39.59
C VAL A 56 -22.62 8.95 38.94
N SER A 57 -23.91 8.83 39.36
CA SER A 57 -24.85 7.88 38.78
C SER A 57 -26.07 8.59 38.27
N GLN A 58 -26.56 8.17 37.12
CA GLN A 58 -27.80 8.65 36.55
C GLN A 58 -28.53 7.50 35.86
N THR A 59 -29.86 7.46 36.05
CA THR A 59 -30.69 6.52 35.33
C THR A 59 -31.15 7.12 34.02
N LEU A 60 -30.83 6.46 32.92
CA LEU A 60 -31.12 6.86 31.55
C LEU A 60 -32.03 5.82 30.90
N THR A 61 -32.84 6.23 29.91
CA THR A 61 -33.68 5.34 29.14
C THR A 61 -32.97 4.89 27.88
N VAL A 62 -33.01 3.61 27.57
CA VAL A 62 -32.43 3.05 26.35
C VAL A 62 -33.28 3.45 25.15
N SER A 63 -32.74 4.31 24.27
CA SER A 63 -33.41 4.77 23.04
C SER A 63 -33.05 3.94 21.81
N GLY A 64 -31.91 3.28 21.81
CA GLY A 64 -31.51 2.46 20.67
C GLY A 64 -30.35 1.51 20.99
N ILE A 65 -30.15 0.56 20.07
CA ILE A 65 -29.15 -0.49 20.16
C ILE A 65 -28.25 -0.39 18.95
N THR A 66 -26.93 -0.36 19.16
CA THR A 66 -25.95 -0.31 18.08
C THR A 66 -25.79 -1.68 17.41
N GLY A 67 -25.35 -1.66 16.13
CA GLY A 67 -25.02 -2.88 15.40
C GLY A 67 -23.79 -3.63 15.92
N SER A 68 -22.96 -2.98 16.74
CA SER A 68 -21.72 -3.55 17.30
C SER A 68 -22.04 -4.58 18.38
N ASP A 69 -21.34 -5.71 18.35
CA ASP A 69 -21.50 -6.77 19.36
C ASP A 69 -20.55 -6.53 20.54
N ASP A 70 -20.68 -5.36 21.17
CA ASP A 70 -19.91 -4.88 22.31
C ASP A 70 -20.82 -4.49 23.50
N THR A 71 -20.19 -4.03 24.57
CA THR A 71 -20.87 -3.52 25.78
C THR A 71 -20.82 -2.00 25.88
N SER A 72 -20.62 -1.31 24.75
CA SER A 72 -20.52 0.15 24.71
C SER A 72 -21.80 0.82 25.21
N VAL A 73 -21.62 1.98 25.81
CA VAL A 73 -22.69 2.87 26.28
C VAL A 73 -22.38 4.25 25.71
N VAL A 74 -23.27 4.76 24.86
CA VAL A 74 -23.11 6.05 24.21
C VAL A 74 -24.18 7.00 24.74
N VAL A 75 -23.74 8.09 25.37
CA VAL A 75 -24.58 9.13 25.98
C VAL A 75 -24.23 10.47 25.33
N LEU A 76 -25.22 11.35 25.19
CA LEU A 76 -24.95 12.70 24.67
C LEU A 76 -24.04 13.50 25.61
N PRO A 77 -23.07 14.27 25.06
CA PRO A 77 -22.18 15.11 25.87
C PRO A 77 -22.91 16.05 26.83
N GLN A 78 -24.07 16.56 26.42
CA GLN A 78 -24.89 17.45 27.26
C GLN A 78 -25.44 16.73 28.49
N THR A 79 -25.87 15.47 28.36
CA THR A 79 -26.34 14.64 29.47
C THR A 79 -25.19 14.37 30.45
N VAL A 80 -24.00 14.00 29.93
CA VAL A 80 -22.80 13.78 30.77
C VAL A 80 -22.38 15.07 31.47
N LYS A 81 -22.40 16.23 30.77
CA LYS A 81 -22.10 17.52 31.36
C LYS A 81 -23.06 17.86 32.51
N LYS A 82 -24.37 17.65 32.34
CA LYS A 82 -25.36 17.85 33.43
C LYS A 82 -25.08 16.93 34.61
N MET A 83 -24.80 15.65 34.38
CA MET A 83 -24.46 14.69 35.44
C MET A 83 -23.26 15.13 36.28
N LEU A 84 -22.20 15.59 35.62
CA LEU A 84 -20.95 16.00 36.27
C LEU A 84 -21.10 17.34 37.00
N THR A 85 -21.80 18.30 36.40
CA THR A 85 -22.06 19.61 37.01
C THR A 85 -22.85 19.50 38.29
N ALA A 86 -23.82 18.60 38.37
CA ALA A 86 -24.62 18.33 39.58
C ALA A 86 -23.78 17.87 40.80
N LYS A 87 -22.56 17.36 40.57
CA LYS A 87 -21.61 16.94 41.62
C LYS A 87 -20.34 17.80 41.67
N ASN A 88 -20.38 19.00 41.12
CA ASN A 88 -19.24 19.94 41.06
C ASN A 88 -17.97 19.36 40.38
N VAL A 89 -18.17 18.45 39.40
CA VAL A 89 -17.09 17.85 38.61
C VAL A 89 -17.01 18.56 37.25
N ALA A 90 -15.80 18.95 36.85
CA ALA A 90 -15.59 19.54 35.54
C ALA A 90 -15.68 18.48 34.43
N TYR A 91 -16.50 18.76 33.43
CA TYR A 91 -16.54 17.92 32.22
C TYR A 91 -15.24 18.10 31.42
N ARG A 92 -14.43 17.05 31.34
CA ARG A 92 -13.22 17.00 30.52
C ARG A 92 -13.27 15.76 29.65
N PRO A 93 -13.47 15.88 28.35
CA PRO A 93 -13.41 14.75 27.44
C PRO A 93 -11.97 14.23 27.36
N ASN A 94 -11.80 12.91 27.39
CA ASN A 94 -10.48 12.27 27.32
C ASN A 94 -10.00 12.15 25.88
N PHE A 95 -10.91 11.98 24.93
CA PHE A 95 -10.63 11.89 23.51
C PHE A 95 -11.79 12.40 22.68
N ALA A 96 -11.51 12.77 21.45
CA ALA A 96 -12.50 13.10 20.44
C ALA A 96 -12.19 12.30 19.16
N ILE A 97 -13.23 11.82 18.49
CA ILE A 97 -13.10 11.17 17.18
C ILE A 97 -13.50 12.19 16.13
N VAL A 98 -12.57 12.49 15.23
CA VAL A 98 -12.81 13.37 14.08
C VAL A 98 -12.97 12.49 12.84
N GLN A 99 -14.12 12.58 12.18
CA GLN A 99 -14.37 11.90 10.92
C GLN A 99 -13.96 12.81 9.77
N ILE A 100 -13.16 12.28 8.85
CA ILE A 100 -12.66 13.01 7.68
C ILE A 100 -13.29 12.40 6.42
N ASP A 101 -13.80 13.24 5.54
CA ASP A 101 -14.51 12.79 4.33
C ASP A 101 -13.59 12.20 3.26
N LYS A 102 -12.35 12.70 3.15
CA LYS A 102 -11.37 12.26 2.14
C LYS A 102 -10.01 12.02 2.77
N LEU A 103 -9.38 10.89 2.42
CA LEU A 103 -8.03 10.54 2.87
C LEU A 103 -6.98 11.61 2.55
N ALA A 104 -7.13 12.31 1.42
CA ALA A 104 -6.23 13.41 1.03
C ALA A 104 -6.17 14.55 2.06
N ASN A 105 -7.24 14.76 2.85
CA ASN A 105 -7.34 15.83 3.83
C ASN A 105 -6.80 15.45 5.21
N VAL A 106 -6.39 14.19 5.41
CA VAL A 106 -5.94 13.68 6.73
C VAL A 106 -4.77 14.50 7.27
N LYS A 107 -3.74 14.74 6.46
CA LYS A 107 -2.55 15.51 6.87
C LYS A 107 -2.88 16.97 7.20
N GLN A 108 -3.79 17.58 6.47
CA GLN A 108 -4.22 18.96 6.72
C GLN A 108 -4.99 19.05 8.05
N VAL A 109 -5.93 18.13 8.29
CA VAL A 109 -6.71 18.10 9.54
C VAL A 109 -5.80 17.76 10.73
N GLU A 110 -4.86 16.84 10.57
CA GLU A 110 -3.83 16.55 11.58
C GLU A 110 -3.05 17.79 11.98
N HIS A 111 -2.57 18.56 10.99
CA HIS A 111 -1.84 19.79 11.25
C HIS A 111 -2.71 20.83 11.98
N GLN A 112 -3.97 20.93 11.61
CA GLN A 112 -4.92 21.80 12.28
C GLN A 112 -5.17 21.37 13.74
N ILE A 113 -5.33 20.07 14.01
CA ILE A 113 -5.52 19.54 15.36
C ILE A 113 -4.27 19.79 16.22
N LYS A 114 -3.07 19.56 15.69
CA LYS A 114 -1.80 19.84 16.38
C LYS A 114 -1.60 21.33 16.68
N ALA A 115 -2.18 22.21 15.86
CA ALA A 115 -2.12 23.66 16.06
C ALA A 115 -3.10 24.14 17.15
N ILE A 116 -4.10 23.35 17.54
CA ILE A 116 -5.03 23.71 18.62
C ILE A 116 -4.28 23.70 19.94
N LYS A 117 -4.09 24.88 20.53
CA LYS A 117 -3.53 25.02 21.87
C LYS A 117 -4.65 24.95 22.88
N GLY A 118 -4.53 24.06 23.87
CA GLY A 118 -5.47 24.00 24.99
C GLY A 118 -5.47 25.31 25.81
N THR A 119 -6.45 25.47 26.68
CA THR A 119 -6.66 26.65 27.54
C THR A 119 -5.41 26.98 28.37
N ASN A 120 -4.58 26.00 28.70
CA ASN A 120 -3.22 26.18 29.19
C ASN A 120 -2.29 26.01 28.00
N LYS A 121 -1.56 27.06 27.61
CA LYS A 121 -0.61 27.11 26.46
C LYS A 121 0.39 25.94 26.38
N LYS A 122 0.49 25.11 27.44
CA LYS A 122 1.35 23.90 27.54
C LYS A 122 0.66 22.59 27.14
N GLN A 123 -0.67 22.56 26.95
CA GLN A 123 -1.40 21.33 26.66
C GLN A 123 -1.53 21.14 25.15
N GLN A 124 -0.77 20.20 24.61
CA GLN A 124 -0.91 19.75 23.23
C GLN A 124 -1.88 18.57 23.19
N TYR A 125 -2.75 18.55 22.19
CA TYR A 125 -3.57 17.36 21.91
C TYR A 125 -2.73 16.35 21.15
N ASN A 126 -2.64 15.14 21.67
CA ASN A 126 -2.04 14.03 20.95
C ASN A 126 -3.04 13.56 19.87
N TYR A 127 -2.60 13.60 18.64
CA TYR A 127 -3.33 13.02 17.51
C TYR A 127 -2.84 11.59 17.31
N THR A 128 -3.79 10.66 17.23
CA THR A 128 -3.52 9.28 16.80
C THR A 128 -4.48 8.99 15.66
N GLY A 129 -3.98 8.85 14.48
CA GLY A 129 -4.82 8.68 13.29
C GLY A 129 -4.28 7.63 12.33
N ILE A 130 -5.16 7.24 11.41
CA ILE A 130 -4.82 6.33 10.29
C ILE A 130 -3.66 6.89 9.45
N GLY A 131 -3.45 8.22 9.45
CA GLY A 131 -2.36 8.87 8.71
C GLY A 131 -0.98 8.31 9.05
N ASP A 132 -0.66 8.20 10.35
CA ASP A 132 0.63 7.67 10.81
C ASP A 132 0.83 6.20 10.39
N LEU A 133 -0.25 5.40 10.40
CA LEU A 133 -0.23 4.02 9.94
C LEU A 133 0.00 3.95 8.43
N ILE A 134 -0.68 4.80 7.65
CA ILE A 134 -0.50 4.88 6.19
C ILE A 134 0.92 5.31 5.85
N ASP A 135 1.48 6.31 6.53
CA ASP A 135 2.85 6.77 6.30
C ASP A 135 3.88 5.68 6.66
N SER A 136 3.65 4.94 7.74
CA SER A 136 4.48 3.78 8.11
C SER A 136 4.41 2.68 7.04
N LEU A 137 3.21 2.30 6.60
CA LEU A 137 3.01 1.30 5.54
C LEU A 137 3.68 1.74 4.23
N ASN A 138 3.51 3.01 3.83
CA ASN A 138 4.17 3.54 2.64
C ASN A 138 5.70 3.48 2.75
N THR A 139 6.24 3.72 3.94
CA THR A 139 7.69 3.60 4.19
C THR A 139 8.16 2.17 4.01
N TYR A 140 7.47 1.17 4.57
CA TYR A 140 7.81 -0.24 4.38
C TYR A 140 7.69 -0.68 2.92
N ILE A 141 6.63 -0.26 2.23
CA ILE A 141 6.44 -0.55 0.80
C ILE A 141 7.58 0.05 -0.02
N ARG A 142 7.96 1.31 0.23
CA ARG A 142 9.08 1.95 -0.46
C ARG A 142 10.41 1.25 -0.20
N LEU A 143 10.69 0.85 1.04
CA LEU A 143 11.89 0.09 1.37
C LEU A 143 11.92 -1.24 0.63
N ALA A 144 10.83 -2.01 0.66
CA ALA A 144 10.71 -3.26 -0.07
C ALA A 144 10.90 -3.06 -1.58
N THR A 145 10.26 -2.03 -2.16
CA THR A 145 10.40 -1.71 -3.59
C THR A 145 11.83 -1.33 -3.94
N ASN A 146 12.52 -0.54 -3.11
CA ASN A 146 13.92 -0.17 -3.35
C ASN A 146 14.85 -1.39 -3.34
N VAL A 147 14.66 -2.32 -2.39
CA VAL A 147 15.42 -3.57 -2.33
C VAL A 147 15.17 -4.41 -3.58
N LEU A 148 13.90 -4.61 -3.96
CA LEU A 148 13.55 -5.36 -5.17
C LEU A 148 14.12 -4.72 -6.44
N THR A 149 14.08 -3.39 -6.53
CA THR A 149 14.68 -2.65 -7.65
C THR A 149 16.20 -2.84 -7.70
N GLY A 150 16.87 -2.86 -6.54
CA GLY A 150 18.29 -3.16 -6.45
C GLY A 150 18.63 -4.56 -6.96
N VAL A 151 17.87 -5.57 -6.52
CA VAL A 151 18.03 -6.95 -6.99
C VAL A 151 17.78 -7.07 -8.49
N ALA A 152 16.73 -6.41 -9.00
CA ALA A 152 16.44 -6.37 -10.44
C ALA A 152 17.57 -5.70 -11.22
N GLY A 153 18.15 -4.61 -10.69
CA GLY A 153 19.32 -3.94 -11.30
C GLY A 153 20.53 -4.86 -11.42
N ILE A 154 20.83 -5.64 -10.39
CA ILE A 154 21.91 -6.64 -10.43
C ILE A 154 21.60 -7.71 -11.48
N ALA A 155 20.36 -8.22 -11.52
CA ALA A 155 19.96 -9.21 -12.53
C ALA A 155 20.11 -8.68 -13.97
N LEU A 156 19.77 -7.41 -14.21
CA LEU A 156 19.99 -6.74 -15.51
C LEU A 156 21.46 -6.63 -15.88
N LEU A 157 22.32 -6.31 -14.91
CA LEU A 157 23.77 -6.27 -15.14
C LEU A 157 24.34 -7.64 -15.51
N VAL A 158 23.93 -8.70 -14.79
CA VAL A 158 24.33 -10.07 -15.11
C VAL A 158 23.84 -10.47 -16.51
N SER A 159 22.59 -10.13 -16.87
CA SER A 159 22.04 -10.38 -18.19
C SER A 159 22.84 -9.67 -19.30
N ALA A 160 23.22 -8.39 -19.07
CA ALA A 160 24.04 -7.64 -20.02
C ALA A 160 25.40 -8.32 -20.24
N ILE A 161 26.06 -8.77 -19.17
CA ILE A 161 27.33 -9.50 -19.26
C ILE A 161 27.16 -10.79 -20.05
N MET A 162 26.08 -11.55 -19.80
CA MET A 162 25.81 -12.79 -20.55
C MET A 162 25.58 -12.53 -22.03
N ILE A 163 24.87 -11.44 -22.40
CA ILE A 163 24.70 -11.07 -23.81
C ILE A 163 26.08 -10.74 -24.45
N ILE A 164 26.94 -10.01 -23.76
CA ILE A 164 28.29 -9.72 -24.21
C ILE A 164 29.05 -11.01 -24.49
N VAL A 165 29.05 -11.95 -23.54
CA VAL A 165 29.75 -13.22 -23.67
C VAL A 165 29.24 -14.05 -24.85
N VAL A 166 27.91 -14.19 -24.98
CA VAL A 166 27.28 -14.94 -26.07
C VAL A 166 27.61 -14.34 -27.43
N LEU A 167 27.52 -13.01 -27.57
CA LEU A 167 27.87 -12.33 -28.82
C LEU A 167 29.38 -12.42 -29.10
N TYR A 168 30.23 -12.39 -28.06
CA TYR A 168 31.66 -12.57 -28.21
C TYR A 168 32.01 -13.96 -28.76
N VAL A 169 31.41 -15.00 -28.21
CA VAL A 169 31.53 -16.39 -28.68
C VAL A 169 31.00 -16.52 -30.11
N SER A 170 29.86 -15.91 -30.43
CA SER A 170 29.27 -15.90 -31.78
C SER A 170 30.21 -15.26 -32.81
N VAL A 171 30.85 -14.13 -32.44
CA VAL A 171 31.90 -13.49 -33.30
C VAL A 171 33.06 -14.42 -33.51
N SER A 172 33.59 -15.08 -32.45
CA SER A 172 34.71 -15.97 -32.49
C SER A 172 34.45 -17.19 -33.39
N GLU A 173 33.29 -17.80 -33.27
CA GLU A 173 32.87 -18.97 -34.08
C GLU A 173 32.68 -18.63 -35.57
N ARG A 174 32.24 -17.39 -35.89
CA ARG A 174 31.99 -16.93 -37.27
C ARG A 174 33.10 -16.06 -37.84
N THR A 175 34.29 -16.07 -37.25
CA THR A 175 35.43 -15.21 -37.70
C THR A 175 35.74 -15.41 -39.18
N ARG A 176 35.75 -16.64 -39.67
CA ARG A 176 35.98 -16.96 -41.09
C ARG A 176 34.90 -16.43 -42.02
N GLU A 177 33.63 -16.52 -41.64
CA GLU A 177 32.51 -15.98 -42.42
C GLU A 177 32.58 -14.47 -42.51
N ILE A 178 32.92 -13.81 -41.40
CA ILE A 178 33.14 -12.34 -41.32
C ILE A 178 34.30 -11.95 -42.21
N GLY A 179 35.39 -12.73 -42.19
CA GLY A 179 36.57 -12.52 -43.05
C GLY A 179 36.23 -12.58 -44.54
N VAL A 180 35.44 -13.60 -44.96
CA VAL A 180 34.93 -13.73 -46.35
C VAL A 180 34.05 -12.53 -46.73
N LEU A 181 33.11 -12.16 -45.92
CA LEU A 181 32.23 -11.00 -46.18
C LEU A 181 33.07 -9.71 -46.35
N ARG A 182 34.08 -9.52 -45.51
CA ARG A 182 35.00 -8.39 -45.60
C ARG A 182 35.85 -8.41 -46.85
N ALA A 183 36.33 -9.60 -47.30
CA ALA A 183 37.10 -9.77 -48.54
C ALA A 183 36.24 -9.49 -49.77
N LEU A 184 34.90 -9.81 -49.73
CA LEU A 184 33.92 -9.49 -50.77
C LEU A 184 33.49 -8.02 -50.78
N GLY A 185 34.05 -7.15 -49.86
CA GLY A 185 33.81 -5.71 -49.86
C GLY A 185 32.80 -5.21 -48.84
N ALA A 186 32.32 -6.04 -47.91
CA ALA A 186 31.49 -5.55 -46.83
C ALA A 186 32.20 -4.50 -45.97
N ARG A 187 31.52 -3.42 -45.69
CA ARG A 187 32.06 -2.32 -44.85
C ARG A 187 32.00 -2.72 -43.36
N LYS A 188 32.89 -2.11 -42.57
CA LYS A 188 32.89 -2.29 -41.10
C LYS A 188 31.51 -2.05 -40.48
N ARG A 189 30.79 -1.06 -41.01
CA ARG A 189 29.40 -0.74 -40.54
C ARG A 189 28.39 -1.88 -40.82
N ASP A 190 28.54 -2.54 -41.96
CA ASP A 190 27.61 -3.62 -42.34
C ASP A 190 27.76 -4.80 -41.38
N ILE A 191 28.97 -5.15 -41.01
CA ILE A 191 29.28 -6.17 -39.99
C ILE A 191 28.75 -5.75 -38.62
N SER A 192 28.98 -4.49 -38.20
CA SER A 192 28.41 -4.01 -36.93
C SER A 192 26.88 -4.07 -36.92
N HIS A 193 26.20 -3.66 -37.99
CA HIS A 193 24.74 -3.70 -38.09
C HIS A 193 24.19 -5.13 -37.98
N LEU A 194 24.91 -6.14 -38.48
CA LEU A 194 24.53 -7.55 -38.33
C LEU A 194 24.44 -7.94 -36.83
N PHE A 195 25.46 -7.64 -36.04
CA PHE A 195 25.48 -7.95 -34.60
C PHE A 195 24.51 -7.10 -33.80
N PHE A 196 24.27 -5.84 -34.21
CA PHE A 196 23.20 -5.05 -33.60
C PHE A 196 21.81 -5.62 -33.90
N ALA A 197 21.56 -6.12 -35.09
CA ALA A 197 20.30 -6.79 -35.41
C ALA A 197 20.11 -8.09 -34.62
N GLU A 198 21.20 -8.86 -34.42
CA GLU A 198 21.18 -10.06 -33.58
C GLU A 198 20.87 -9.70 -32.11
N ALA A 199 21.52 -8.69 -31.57
CA ALA A 199 21.24 -8.20 -30.21
C ALA A 199 19.82 -7.64 -30.06
N LEU A 200 19.32 -6.92 -31.06
CA LEU A 200 17.93 -6.43 -31.07
C LEU A 200 16.94 -7.58 -31.02
N THR A 201 17.18 -8.65 -31.80
CA THR A 201 16.34 -9.84 -31.82
C THR A 201 16.32 -10.51 -30.44
N ILE A 202 17.49 -10.66 -29.80
CA ILE A 202 17.62 -11.20 -28.45
C ILE A 202 16.82 -10.32 -27.46
N GLY A 203 17.01 -8.99 -27.53
CA GLY A 203 16.33 -8.05 -26.64
C GLY A 203 14.81 -8.06 -26.78
N VAL A 204 14.32 -8.14 -28.02
CA VAL A 204 12.86 -8.22 -28.27
C VAL A 204 12.29 -9.55 -27.81
N LEU A 205 12.94 -10.68 -28.11
CA LEU A 205 12.51 -12.00 -27.65
C LEU A 205 12.50 -12.07 -26.11
N ALA A 206 13.56 -11.57 -25.47
CA ALA A 206 13.63 -11.51 -24.01
C ALA A 206 12.50 -10.64 -23.43
N ALA A 207 12.19 -9.49 -24.05
CA ALA A 207 11.05 -8.66 -23.63
C ALA A 207 9.71 -9.38 -23.76
N VAL A 208 9.46 -10.05 -24.88
CA VAL A 208 8.22 -10.81 -25.08
C VAL A 208 8.08 -11.94 -24.06
N MET A 209 9.15 -12.72 -23.85
CA MET A 209 9.16 -13.78 -22.85
C MET A 209 8.96 -13.23 -21.45
N GLY A 210 9.64 -12.14 -21.09
CA GLY A 210 9.47 -11.48 -19.80
C GLY A 210 8.04 -11.00 -19.56
N LEU A 211 7.38 -10.44 -20.58
CA LEU A 211 5.97 -10.05 -20.50
C LEU A 211 5.03 -11.27 -20.33
N LEU A 212 5.25 -12.33 -21.08
CA LEU A 212 4.43 -13.56 -20.98
C LEU A 212 4.56 -14.16 -19.56
N PHE A 213 5.77 -14.23 -19.02
CA PHE A 213 5.98 -14.69 -17.64
C PHE A 213 5.36 -13.74 -16.62
N GLY A 214 5.49 -12.43 -16.80
CA GLY A 214 4.91 -11.42 -15.90
C GLY A 214 3.38 -11.50 -15.86
N GLU A 215 2.73 -11.57 -17.01
CA GLU A 215 1.27 -11.74 -17.13
C GLU A 215 0.80 -13.09 -16.57
N GLY A 216 1.54 -14.17 -16.87
CA GLY A 216 1.24 -15.49 -16.32
C GLY A 216 1.31 -15.49 -14.78
N TRP A 217 2.32 -14.85 -14.21
CA TRP A 217 2.46 -14.72 -12.76
C TRP A 217 1.37 -13.85 -12.13
N GLN A 218 1.00 -12.75 -12.81
CA GLN A 218 -0.13 -11.91 -12.42
C GLN A 218 -1.44 -12.71 -12.39
N PHE A 219 -1.70 -13.50 -13.43
CA PHE A 219 -2.90 -14.33 -13.53
C PHE A 219 -2.97 -15.36 -12.40
N LEU A 220 -1.89 -16.13 -12.19
CA LEU A 220 -1.80 -17.11 -11.10
C LEU A 220 -1.93 -16.47 -9.72
N GLY A 221 -1.26 -15.35 -9.49
CA GLY A 221 -1.33 -14.60 -8.24
C GLY A 221 -2.75 -14.10 -7.94
N ASN A 222 -3.41 -13.50 -8.93
CA ASN A 222 -4.78 -13.05 -8.79
C ASN A 222 -5.76 -14.21 -8.58
N MET A 223 -5.57 -15.35 -9.25
CA MET A 223 -6.39 -16.54 -9.07
C MET A 223 -6.31 -17.08 -7.62
N ALA A 224 -5.11 -17.14 -7.06
CA ALA A 224 -4.90 -17.58 -5.68
C ALA A 224 -5.52 -16.61 -4.65
N ILE A 225 -5.39 -15.29 -4.87
CA ILE A 225 -5.87 -14.25 -3.95
C ILE A 225 -7.38 -14.02 -4.10
N TYR A 226 -7.94 -14.20 -5.31
CA TYR A 226 -9.36 -13.98 -5.56
C TYR A 226 -10.27 -14.87 -4.70
N SER A 227 -9.82 -16.09 -4.37
CA SER A 227 -10.55 -17.00 -3.48
C SER A 227 -10.72 -16.44 -2.05
N LEU A 228 -9.80 -15.56 -1.61
CA LEU A 228 -9.75 -14.99 -0.26
C LEU A 228 -10.42 -13.61 -0.18
N ILE A 229 -10.19 -12.74 -1.15
CA ILE A 229 -10.51 -11.29 -1.06
C ILE A 229 -11.55 -10.85 -2.09
N LYS A 230 -11.84 -11.65 -3.13
CA LYS A 230 -12.78 -11.36 -4.24
C LYS A 230 -12.45 -10.11 -5.09
N TYR A 231 -11.21 -9.61 -5.03
CA TYR A 231 -10.73 -8.50 -5.84
C TYR A 231 -9.33 -8.80 -6.40
N PRO A 232 -9.03 -8.45 -7.67
CA PRO A 232 -7.68 -8.56 -8.23
C PRO A 232 -6.80 -7.48 -7.61
N ILE A 233 -5.70 -7.90 -6.96
CA ILE A 233 -4.77 -6.98 -6.28
C ILE A 233 -3.58 -6.64 -7.18
N VAL A 234 -3.10 -7.62 -7.96
CA VAL A 234 -1.93 -7.45 -8.81
C VAL A 234 -2.36 -6.97 -10.20
N ARG A 235 -1.87 -5.81 -10.61
CA ARG A 235 -2.09 -5.26 -11.97
C ARG A 235 -0.79 -4.67 -12.48
N ILE A 236 -0.30 -5.21 -13.60
CA ILE A 236 0.82 -4.61 -14.31
C ILE A 236 0.25 -3.49 -15.18
N SER A 237 0.77 -2.28 -15.04
CA SER A 237 0.32 -1.15 -15.85
C SER A 237 0.96 -1.21 -17.26
N GLY A 238 0.24 -0.73 -18.28
CA GLY A 238 0.80 -0.66 -19.64
C GLY A 238 2.09 0.17 -19.71
N ALA A 239 2.23 1.18 -18.87
CA ALA A 239 3.48 1.94 -18.76
C ALA A 239 4.65 1.09 -18.24
N ALA A 240 4.40 0.19 -17.27
CA ALA A 240 5.42 -0.72 -16.77
C ALA A 240 5.84 -1.74 -17.85
N MET A 241 4.87 -2.24 -18.64
CA MET A 241 5.16 -3.14 -19.77
C MET A 241 6.05 -2.46 -20.81
N LEU A 242 5.68 -1.25 -21.25
CA LEU A 242 6.50 -0.47 -22.18
C LEU A 242 7.88 -0.15 -21.61
N GLY A 243 7.96 0.17 -20.33
CA GLY A 243 9.22 0.39 -19.64
C GLY A 243 10.11 -0.85 -19.65
N GLY A 244 9.55 -2.03 -19.38
CA GLY A 244 10.26 -3.31 -19.41
C GLY A 244 10.80 -3.65 -20.81
N ILE A 245 9.99 -3.47 -21.87
CA ILE A 245 10.41 -3.66 -23.26
C ILE A 245 11.58 -2.71 -23.59
N THR A 246 11.40 -1.44 -23.27
CA THR A 246 12.43 -0.41 -23.57
C THR A 246 13.75 -0.74 -22.88
N VAL A 247 13.71 -1.08 -21.59
CA VAL A 247 14.90 -1.44 -20.81
C VAL A 247 15.59 -2.67 -21.40
N SER A 248 14.82 -3.73 -21.76
CA SER A 248 15.37 -4.95 -22.34
C SER A 248 16.10 -4.67 -23.67
N VAL A 249 15.47 -3.92 -24.57
CA VAL A 249 16.06 -3.56 -25.86
C VAL A 249 17.28 -2.66 -25.70
N VAL A 250 17.21 -1.65 -24.82
CA VAL A 250 18.35 -0.73 -24.58
C VAL A 250 19.55 -1.50 -24.02
N ILE A 251 19.34 -2.39 -23.05
CA ILE A 251 20.41 -3.18 -22.45
C ILE A 251 21.04 -4.11 -23.47
N SER A 252 20.26 -4.81 -24.31
CA SER A 252 20.81 -5.69 -25.33
C SER A 252 21.62 -4.93 -26.39
N LEU A 253 21.15 -3.77 -26.82
CA LEU A 253 21.90 -2.92 -27.75
C LEU A 253 23.20 -2.38 -27.14
N LEU A 254 23.17 -1.95 -25.86
CA LEU A 254 24.36 -1.51 -25.16
C LEU A 254 25.38 -2.64 -24.97
N ALA A 255 24.90 -3.84 -24.63
CA ALA A 255 25.75 -5.03 -24.50
C ALA A 255 26.41 -5.43 -25.83
N ALA A 256 25.74 -5.22 -26.96
CA ALA A 256 26.30 -5.52 -28.28
C ALA A 256 27.41 -4.57 -28.75
N LEU A 257 27.56 -3.37 -28.13
CA LEU A 257 28.53 -2.37 -28.59
C LEU A 257 29.95 -2.91 -28.69
N ALA A 258 30.43 -3.61 -27.65
CA ALA A 258 31.78 -4.14 -27.60
C ALA A 258 32.02 -5.26 -28.62
N PRO A 259 31.19 -6.36 -28.65
CA PRO A 259 31.41 -7.44 -29.61
C PRO A 259 31.17 -7.02 -31.08
N ALA A 260 30.17 -6.16 -31.35
CA ALA A 260 29.96 -5.65 -32.72
C ALA A 260 31.12 -4.81 -33.22
N HIS A 261 31.75 -4.00 -32.37
CA HIS A 261 32.92 -3.23 -32.71
C HIS A 261 34.15 -4.11 -32.96
N MET A 262 34.31 -5.17 -32.15
CA MET A 262 35.39 -6.14 -32.35
C MET A 262 35.23 -6.90 -33.67
N ALA A 263 34.03 -7.43 -33.96
CA ALA A 263 33.72 -8.11 -35.22
C ALA A 263 34.04 -7.23 -36.46
N ALA A 264 33.67 -5.94 -36.40
CA ALA A 264 33.93 -4.99 -37.48
C ALA A 264 35.42 -4.67 -37.72
N ARG A 265 36.31 -4.95 -36.77
CA ARG A 265 37.72 -4.70 -36.84
C ARG A 265 38.54 -5.92 -37.27
N LEU A 266 37.94 -7.10 -37.42
CA LEU A 266 38.64 -8.30 -37.87
C LEU A 266 39.35 -8.07 -39.21
N ASP A 267 40.62 -8.51 -39.29
CA ASP A 267 41.37 -8.44 -40.53
C ASP A 267 40.99 -9.63 -41.43
N PRO A 268 40.57 -9.38 -42.71
CA PRO A 268 40.21 -10.46 -43.62
C PRO A 268 41.34 -11.46 -43.88
N VAL A 269 42.61 -10.97 -43.92
CA VAL A 269 43.76 -11.83 -44.17
C VAL A 269 44.04 -12.78 -43.02
N GLU A 270 44.03 -12.26 -41.80
CA GLU A 270 44.24 -13.05 -40.60
C GLU A 270 43.05 -13.99 -40.31
N SER A 271 41.80 -13.55 -40.60
CA SER A 271 40.59 -14.36 -40.42
C SER A 271 40.48 -15.57 -41.37
N LEU A 272 41.19 -15.53 -42.52
CA LEU A 272 41.20 -16.60 -43.49
C LEU A 272 42.43 -17.53 -43.33
N SER A 273 43.49 -17.11 -42.65
CA SER A 273 44.71 -17.86 -42.42
C SER A 273 44.72 -18.74 -41.15
N HIS A 274 43.71 -18.59 -40.28
CA HIS A 274 43.54 -19.47 -39.13
C HIS A 274 42.89 -20.81 -39.60
N GLU A 275 43.72 -21.87 -39.60
CA GLU A 275 43.29 -23.27 -39.61
C GLU A 275 42.82 -23.69 -38.19
#